data_1a2152be80f1ecd44e54b436f07539a7
#
_entry.id   1a2152be80f1ecd44e54b436f07539a7
#
_cell.length_a   1.000
_cell.length_b   1.000
_cell.length_c   1.000
_cell.angle_alpha   90.00
_cell.angle_beta   90.00
_cell.angle_gamma   90.00
#
_symmetry.space_group_name_H-M   'P 1'
#
loop_
_entity.id
_entity.type
_entity.pdbx_description
1 polymer ?
#
loop_
_entity_poly.entity_id
_entity_poly.type
_entity_poly.pdbx_seq_one_letter_code
_entity_poly.pdbx_strand_id
1 'polypeptide(L)'
;MKIVFFTFYYPPDLSAGSFRSVALSKELSEKIGDTDELHIITTHPNRYKSYQVVADDIELDGNITIHRIRVSSHNSGMISQSRTFGMYAIAAYKLCKKIDPDFIIGTTGRLMTGGLAGFSANRLRCGYFIDLKDIFSETISDVVSRKNLLLGKITKYFFSFLDARLLSGASGVNVVSEGFYNYFQSAGVDTSNW
;
A
#
# COMPACT_ATOMS: atom_id res chain seq x y z
N MET A 1 18.85 9.62 5.10
CA MET A 1 18.08 8.39 4.73
C MET A 1 16.98 8.75 3.75
N LYS A 2 16.70 7.87 2.78
CA LYS A 2 15.58 8.03 1.83
C LYS A 2 14.50 7.01 2.16
N ILE A 3 13.29 7.49 2.42
CA ILE A 3 12.12 6.65 2.71
C ILE A 3 11.14 6.77 1.55
N VAL A 4 10.70 5.63 1.00
CA VAL A 4 9.59 5.61 0.04
C VAL A 4 8.34 5.12 0.73
N PHE A 5 7.25 5.88 0.60
CA PHE A 5 5.94 5.53 1.11
C PHE A 5 4.96 5.27 -0.05
N PHE A 6 4.59 4.02 -0.24
CA PHE A 6 3.58 3.63 -1.21
C PHE A 6 2.18 3.77 -0.63
N THR A 7 1.38 4.63 -1.24
CA THR A 7 -0.06 4.74 -0.98
C THR A 7 -0.80 4.95 -2.29
N PHE A 8 -1.97 4.30 -2.47
CA PHE A 8 -2.70 4.45 -3.73
C PHE A 8 -3.49 5.76 -3.78
N TYR A 9 -4.03 6.22 -2.66
CA TYR A 9 -4.76 7.48 -2.53
C TYR A 9 -4.04 8.42 -1.59
N TYR A 10 -3.85 9.65 -2.03
CA TYR A 10 -3.29 10.76 -1.26
C TYR A 10 -4.03 12.06 -1.64
N PRO A 11 -4.09 13.10 -0.80
CA PRO A 11 -4.73 14.34 -1.17
C PRO A 11 -4.27 14.88 -2.53
N PRO A 12 -5.19 15.48 -3.28
CA PRO A 12 -6.56 15.89 -2.90
C PRO A 12 -7.63 14.79 -3.04
N ASP A 13 -7.30 13.52 -3.24
CA ASP A 13 -8.29 12.44 -3.24
C ASP A 13 -9.04 12.35 -1.90
N LEU A 14 -10.36 12.32 -1.94
CA LEU A 14 -11.23 12.23 -0.77
C LEU A 14 -11.51 10.77 -0.40
N SER A 15 -10.66 10.19 0.45
CA SER A 15 -10.87 8.84 0.98
C SER A 15 -10.29 8.71 2.39
N ALA A 16 -10.85 7.82 3.21
CA ALA A 16 -10.30 7.55 4.54
C ALA A 16 -8.81 7.14 4.48
N GLY A 17 -8.42 6.38 3.45
CA GLY A 17 -7.03 6.02 3.21
C GLY A 17 -6.12 7.21 2.92
N SER A 18 -6.62 8.21 2.19
CA SER A 18 -5.91 9.46 1.89
C SER A 18 -5.63 10.25 3.17
N PHE A 19 -6.65 10.49 4.00
CA PHE A 19 -6.49 11.22 5.28
C PHE A 19 -5.51 10.53 6.23
N ARG A 20 -5.58 9.20 6.35
CA ARG A 20 -4.64 8.45 7.18
C ARG A 20 -3.21 8.54 6.63
N SER A 21 -3.04 8.47 5.31
CA SER A 21 -1.71 8.56 4.68
C SER A 21 -1.06 9.92 4.92
N VAL A 22 -1.85 11.01 4.92
CA VAL A 22 -1.35 12.36 5.29
C VAL A 22 -0.92 12.41 6.75
N ALA A 23 -1.78 11.94 7.66
CA ALA A 23 -1.43 11.95 9.07
C ALA A 23 -0.13 11.18 9.33
N LEU A 24 0.01 9.99 8.74
CA LEU A 24 1.21 9.18 8.88
C LEU A 24 2.44 9.84 8.25
N SER A 25 2.32 10.43 7.05
CA SER A 25 3.46 11.08 6.39
C SER A 25 3.93 12.33 7.12
N LYS A 26 3.02 13.12 7.70
CA LYS A 26 3.37 14.29 8.51
C LYS A 26 4.11 13.88 9.78
N GLU A 27 3.57 12.92 10.54
CA GLU A 27 4.23 12.41 11.74
C GLU A 27 5.62 11.82 11.45
N LEU A 28 5.77 11.12 10.31
CA LEU A 28 7.07 10.62 9.87
C LEU A 28 8.02 11.77 9.55
N SER A 29 7.56 12.75 8.78
CA SER A 29 8.34 13.92 8.37
C SER A 29 8.89 14.71 9.57
N GLU A 30 8.13 14.80 10.66
CA GLU A 30 8.53 15.46 11.89
C GLU A 30 9.53 14.64 12.75
N LYS A 31 9.57 13.32 12.55
CA LYS A 31 10.40 12.40 13.35
C LYS A 31 11.68 11.95 12.67
N ILE A 32 11.76 12.04 11.35
CA ILE A 32 12.99 11.78 10.61
C ILE A 32 13.93 12.97 10.69
N GLY A 33 15.21 12.77 10.43
CA GLY A 33 16.21 13.85 10.50
C GLY A 33 16.02 14.89 9.40
N ASP A 34 16.51 16.11 9.64
CA ASP A 34 16.37 17.24 8.70
C ASP A 34 17.00 16.97 7.31
N THR A 35 17.94 16.04 7.23
CA THR A 35 18.58 15.62 5.99
C THR A 35 17.93 14.40 5.34
N ASP A 36 16.90 13.86 5.98
CA ASP A 36 16.18 12.69 5.48
C ASP A 36 15.06 13.11 4.52
N GLU A 37 14.80 12.29 3.51
CA GLU A 37 13.82 12.54 2.45
C GLU A 37 12.68 11.52 2.54
N LEU A 38 11.44 11.99 2.56
CA LEU A 38 10.24 11.16 2.47
C LEU A 38 9.59 11.31 1.09
N HIS A 39 9.66 10.27 0.28
CA HIS A 39 9.05 10.21 -1.05
C HIS A 39 7.73 9.46 -1.02
N ILE A 40 6.62 10.15 -1.22
CA ILE A 40 5.29 9.55 -1.32
C ILE A 40 5.02 9.23 -2.79
N ILE A 41 4.79 7.94 -3.10
CA ILE A 41 4.40 7.51 -4.44
C ILE A 41 2.92 7.13 -4.43
N THR A 42 2.12 7.93 -5.14
CA THR A 42 0.65 7.82 -5.16
C THR A 42 0.11 7.95 -6.57
N THR A 43 -1.22 7.92 -6.74
CA THR A 43 -1.87 8.23 -8.02
C THR A 43 -2.34 9.68 -8.07
N HIS A 44 -2.55 10.21 -9.29
CA HIS A 44 -3.40 11.38 -9.46
C HIS A 44 -4.80 11.09 -8.89
N PRO A 45 -5.54 12.15 -8.45
CA PRO A 45 -6.90 11.99 -7.93
C PRO A 45 -7.79 11.21 -8.89
N ASN A 46 -8.33 10.09 -8.41
CA ASN A 46 -9.14 9.19 -9.26
C ASN A 46 -10.25 8.45 -8.50
N ARG A 47 -10.46 8.74 -7.21
CA ARG A 47 -11.42 8.02 -6.37
C ARG A 47 -12.86 8.24 -6.80
N TYR A 48 -13.21 9.51 -7.06
CA TYR A 48 -14.58 9.91 -7.42
C TYR A 48 -14.60 10.63 -8.77
N LYS A 49 -15.37 10.12 -9.72
CA LYS A 49 -15.54 10.76 -11.05
C LYS A 49 -16.18 12.16 -10.97
N SER A 50 -17.00 12.40 -9.95
CA SER A 50 -17.64 13.69 -9.70
C SER A 50 -16.75 14.73 -9.02
N TYR A 51 -15.59 14.31 -8.52
CA TYR A 51 -14.63 15.18 -7.84
C TYR A 51 -13.32 15.18 -8.63
N GLN A 52 -13.24 16.06 -9.59
CA GLN A 52 -12.06 16.23 -10.42
C GLN A 52 -11.25 17.43 -9.91
N VAL A 53 -10.19 17.14 -9.19
CA VAL A 53 -9.22 18.14 -8.74
C VAL A 53 -7.91 17.91 -9.48
N VAL A 54 -7.34 19.00 -9.97
CA VAL A 54 -6.02 18.97 -10.60
C VAL A 54 -4.97 18.94 -9.50
N ALA A 55 -3.99 18.10 -9.67
CA ALA A 55 -2.81 18.03 -8.80
C ALA A 55 -1.56 17.92 -9.67
N ASP A 56 -0.45 18.46 -9.21
CA ASP A 56 0.82 18.37 -9.91
C ASP A 56 1.39 16.94 -9.93
N ASP A 57 2.17 16.62 -10.96
CA ASP A 57 2.85 15.32 -11.06
C ASP A 57 3.87 15.14 -9.91
N ILE A 58 4.49 16.24 -9.48
CA ILE A 58 5.43 16.30 -8.35
C ILE A 58 5.09 17.52 -7.50
N GLU A 59 4.99 17.34 -6.20
CA GLU A 59 4.74 18.39 -5.21
C GLU A 59 5.75 18.26 -4.08
N LEU A 60 6.26 19.39 -3.58
CA LEU A 60 7.21 19.46 -2.48
C LEU A 60 6.53 20.10 -1.27
N ASP A 61 6.65 19.46 -0.11
CA ASP A 61 6.15 19.94 1.18
C ASP A 61 7.22 19.66 2.26
N GLY A 62 8.10 20.62 2.51
CA GLY A 62 9.23 20.44 3.38
C GLY A 62 10.20 19.35 2.89
N ASN A 63 10.43 18.32 3.72
CA ASN A 63 11.23 17.15 3.38
C ASN A 63 10.40 16.03 2.71
N ILE A 64 9.12 16.30 2.39
CA ILE A 64 8.23 15.37 1.68
C ILE A 64 8.22 15.72 0.20
N THR A 65 8.47 14.72 -0.65
CA THR A 65 8.24 14.81 -2.10
C THR A 65 7.11 13.88 -2.50
N ILE A 66 6.02 14.43 -3.02
CA ILE A 66 4.85 13.67 -3.46
C ILE A 66 4.96 13.45 -4.98
N HIS A 67 4.99 12.19 -5.39
CA HIS A 67 5.02 11.79 -6.81
C HIS A 67 3.68 11.19 -7.18
N ARG A 68 3.00 11.75 -8.19
CA ARG A 68 1.69 11.29 -8.65
C ARG A 68 1.77 10.60 -10.01
N ILE A 69 1.35 9.35 -10.04
CA ILE A 69 1.32 8.51 -11.24
C ILE A 69 -0.05 8.64 -11.90
N ARG A 70 -0.06 8.96 -13.19
CA ARG A 70 -1.29 8.98 -13.98
C ARG A 70 -1.73 7.56 -14.27
N VAL A 71 -2.95 7.24 -13.88
CA VAL A 71 -3.59 5.97 -14.17
C VAL A 71 -4.91 6.22 -14.90
N SER A 72 -5.30 5.30 -15.77
CA SER A 72 -6.60 5.41 -16.44
C SER A 72 -7.73 5.36 -15.40
N SER A 73 -8.76 6.21 -15.59
CA SER A 73 -9.97 6.14 -14.78
C SER A 73 -10.56 4.73 -14.87
N HIS A 74 -10.77 4.10 -13.73
CA HIS A 74 -11.32 2.74 -13.70
C HIS A 74 -12.85 2.78 -13.75
N ASN A 75 -13.44 1.95 -14.61
CA ASN A 75 -14.84 1.60 -14.51
C ASN A 75 -15.03 0.61 -13.36
N SER A 76 -16.24 0.53 -12.81
CA SER A 76 -16.58 -0.47 -11.79
C SER A 76 -16.31 -1.88 -12.33
N GLY A 77 -15.43 -2.64 -11.66
CA GLY A 77 -15.14 -4.02 -12.00
C GLY A 77 -13.73 -4.44 -11.55
N MET A 78 -13.60 -5.69 -11.09
CA MET A 78 -12.37 -6.23 -10.52
C MET A 78 -11.21 -6.24 -11.54
N ILE A 79 -11.49 -6.59 -12.79
CA ILE A 79 -10.49 -6.63 -13.89
C ILE A 79 -9.96 -5.22 -14.18
N SER A 80 -10.85 -4.22 -14.28
CA SER A 80 -10.46 -2.84 -14.51
C SER A 80 -9.62 -2.29 -13.36
N GLN A 81 -9.99 -2.59 -12.13
CA GLN A 81 -9.23 -2.20 -10.94
C GLN A 81 -7.84 -2.87 -10.88
N SER A 82 -7.75 -4.16 -11.23
CA SER A 82 -6.47 -4.89 -11.29
C SER A 82 -5.55 -4.33 -12.36
N ARG A 83 -6.09 -3.98 -13.54
CA ARG A 83 -5.31 -3.34 -14.62
C ARG A 83 -4.78 -1.96 -14.20
N THR A 84 -5.64 -1.13 -13.60
CA THR A 84 -5.25 0.19 -13.10
C THR A 84 -4.16 0.08 -12.03
N PHE A 85 -4.32 -0.89 -11.12
CA PHE A 85 -3.28 -1.14 -10.12
C PHE A 85 -1.98 -1.64 -10.75
N GLY A 86 -2.03 -2.53 -11.74
CA GLY A 86 -0.86 -3.02 -12.45
C GLY A 86 -0.05 -1.89 -13.12
N MET A 87 -0.75 -0.94 -13.76
CA MET A 87 -0.11 0.25 -14.33
C MET A 87 0.58 1.10 -13.25
N TYR A 88 -0.12 1.35 -12.15
CA TYR A 88 0.45 2.04 -10.99
C TYR A 88 1.68 1.31 -10.46
N ALA A 89 1.57 0.00 -10.19
CA ALA A 89 2.64 -0.79 -9.58
C ALA A 89 3.92 -0.80 -10.41
N ILE A 90 3.81 -0.93 -11.74
CA ILE A 90 4.97 -0.90 -12.64
C ILE A 90 5.66 0.47 -12.61
N ALA A 91 4.88 1.55 -12.71
CA ALA A 91 5.42 2.91 -12.70
C ALA A 91 6.00 3.26 -11.32
N ALA A 92 5.30 2.91 -10.24
CA ALA A 92 5.73 3.14 -8.88
C ALA A 92 7.03 2.38 -8.54
N TYR A 93 7.13 1.11 -8.95
CA TYR A 93 8.37 0.34 -8.77
C TYR A 93 9.56 0.95 -9.54
N LYS A 94 9.35 1.37 -10.80
CA LYS A 94 10.41 2.02 -11.59
C LYS A 94 10.90 3.30 -10.92
N LEU A 95 9.97 4.11 -10.40
CA LEU A 95 10.30 5.34 -9.69
C LEU A 95 11.00 5.05 -8.37
N CYS A 96 10.49 4.11 -7.57
CA CYS A 96 11.12 3.66 -6.34
C CYS A 96 12.57 3.19 -6.57
N LYS A 97 12.80 2.39 -7.61
CA LYS A 97 14.16 1.96 -8.00
C LYS A 97 15.07 3.14 -8.36
N LYS A 98 14.52 4.21 -8.97
CA LYS A 98 15.29 5.41 -9.33
C LYS A 98 15.62 6.26 -8.09
N ILE A 99 14.72 6.31 -7.11
CA ILE A 99 14.94 7.01 -5.82
C ILE A 99 16.02 6.27 -5.02
N ASP A 100 16.08 4.94 -5.11
CA ASP A 100 17.00 4.06 -4.39
C ASP A 100 16.87 4.25 -2.87
N PRO A 101 15.73 3.81 -2.28
CA PRO A 101 15.43 4.06 -0.88
C PRO A 101 16.18 3.13 0.08
N ASP A 102 16.46 3.65 1.27
CA ASP A 102 16.98 2.90 2.41
C ASP A 102 15.86 2.11 3.13
N PHE A 103 14.61 2.59 3.02
CA PHE A 103 13.46 1.99 3.69
C PHE A 103 12.16 2.22 2.90
N ILE A 104 11.23 1.27 2.97
CA ILE A 104 9.96 1.35 2.26
C ILE A 104 8.79 1.17 3.23
N ILE A 105 7.76 2.01 3.10
CA ILE A 105 6.50 1.89 3.83
C ILE A 105 5.38 1.61 2.83
N GLY A 106 4.51 0.66 3.16
CA GLY A 106 3.33 0.36 2.36
C GLY A 106 2.05 0.36 3.18
N THR A 107 1.00 1.03 2.69
CA THR A 107 -0.32 0.93 3.32
C THR A 107 -1.20 -0.05 2.55
N THR A 108 -2.00 -0.87 3.26
CA THR A 108 -2.89 -1.85 2.63
C THR A 108 -4.29 -1.31 2.32
N GLY A 109 -4.50 0.00 2.27
CA GLY A 109 -5.79 0.59 1.85
C GLY A 109 -6.24 0.21 0.42
N ARG A 110 -5.32 -0.28 -0.41
CA ARG A 110 -5.48 -1.32 -1.42
C ARG A 110 -4.40 -2.34 -1.17
N LEU A 111 -4.75 -3.57 -0.94
CA LEU A 111 -3.86 -4.66 -0.53
C LEU A 111 -2.57 -4.77 -1.32
N MET A 112 -2.72 -4.68 -2.61
CA MET A 112 -1.60 -4.85 -3.53
C MET A 112 -0.53 -3.77 -3.34
N THR A 113 -0.83 -2.65 -2.65
CA THR A 113 0.16 -1.61 -2.32
C THR A 113 1.13 -2.09 -1.24
N GLY A 114 0.65 -2.80 -0.22
CA GLY A 114 1.53 -3.49 0.74
C GLY A 114 2.40 -4.55 0.06
N GLY A 115 1.81 -5.37 -0.82
CA GLY A 115 2.54 -6.35 -1.62
C GLY A 115 3.61 -5.71 -2.52
N LEU A 116 3.31 -4.53 -3.11
CA LEU A 116 4.28 -3.76 -3.88
C LEU A 116 5.44 -3.28 -3.00
N ALA A 117 5.17 -2.84 -1.77
CA ALA A 117 6.20 -2.43 -0.81
C ALA A 117 7.15 -3.58 -0.49
N GLY A 118 6.62 -4.73 -0.06
CA GLY A 118 7.43 -5.92 0.22
C GLY A 118 8.20 -6.45 -0.99
N PHE A 119 7.57 -6.47 -2.18
CA PHE A 119 8.24 -6.84 -3.43
C PHE A 119 9.40 -5.89 -3.75
N SER A 120 9.17 -4.57 -3.66
CA SER A 120 10.18 -3.56 -3.95
C SER A 120 11.35 -3.64 -2.98
N ALA A 121 11.06 -3.75 -1.68
CA ALA A 121 12.06 -3.86 -0.63
C ALA A 121 12.96 -5.09 -0.81
N ASN A 122 12.36 -6.25 -1.10
CA ASN A 122 13.12 -7.47 -1.40
C ASN A 122 14.04 -7.33 -2.62
N ARG A 123 13.57 -6.62 -3.67
CA ARG A 123 14.37 -6.40 -4.88
C ARG A 123 15.47 -5.38 -4.69
N LEU A 124 15.24 -4.37 -3.86
CA LEU A 124 16.21 -3.30 -3.57
C LEU A 124 17.07 -3.61 -2.33
N ARG A 125 16.77 -4.71 -1.62
CA ARG A 125 17.48 -5.18 -0.42
C ARG A 125 17.45 -4.17 0.72
N CYS A 126 16.33 -3.52 0.93
CA CYS A 126 16.08 -2.61 2.05
C CYS A 126 14.98 -3.14 2.97
N GLY A 127 14.85 -2.55 4.17
CA GLY A 127 13.77 -2.87 5.10
C GLY A 127 12.43 -2.32 4.63
N TYR A 128 11.33 -2.89 5.16
CA TYR A 128 10.02 -2.33 4.90
C TYR A 128 9.06 -2.47 6.09
N PHE A 129 8.09 -1.56 6.13
CA PHE A 129 7.02 -1.49 7.13
C PHE A 129 5.65 -1.54 6.45
N ILE A 130 4.69 -2.23 7.08
CA ILE A 130 3.33 -2.35 6.57
C ILE A 130 2.33 -1.71 7.54
N ASP A 131 1.57 -0.72 7.06
CA ASP A 131 0.38 -0.20 7.74
C ASP A 131 -0.85 -1.00 7.27
N LEU A 132 -1.21 -2.02 8.04
CA LEU A 132 -2.24 -3.01 7.71
C LEU A 132 -3.63 -2.49 8.12
N LYS A 133 -4.52 -2.29 7.14
CA LYS A 133 -5.87 -1.76 7.33
C LYS A 133 -6.97 -2.77 7.04
N ASP A 134 -6.70 -3.72 6.16
CA ASP A 134 -7.68 -4.68 5.64
C ASP A 134 -7.08 -6.08 5.56
N ILE A 135 -7.87 -7.10 5.88
CA ILE A 135 -7.52 -8.51 5.67
C ILE A 135 -8.00 -8.89 4.26
N PHE A 136 -7.08 -8.89 3.34
CA PHE A 136 -7.42 -9.03 1.94
C PHE A 136 -7.78 -10.44 1.52
N SER A 137 -7.09 -11.43 2.06
CA SER A 137 -7.39 -12.84 1.82
C SER A 137 -8.87 -13.15 2.06
N GLU A 138 -9.47 -12.56 3.10
CA GLU A 138 -10.90 -12.69 3.39
C GLU A 138 -11.75 -11.98 2.32
N THR A 139 -11.44 -10.71 2.04
CA THR A 139 -12.24 -9.90 1.11
C THR A 139 -12.29 -10.50 -0.30
N ILE A 140 -11.15 -10.95 -0.85
CA ILE A 140 -11.11 -11.60 -2.18
C ILE A 140 -11.79 -12.96 -2.17
N SER A 141 -11.55 -13.75 -1.14
CA SER A 141 -12.15 -15.07 -0.98
C SER A 141 -13.68 -14.98 -1.00
N ASP A 142 -14.26 -14.03 -0.29
CA ASP A 142 -15.70 -13.80 -0.24
C ASP A 142 -16.27 -13.45 -1.63
N VAL A 143 -15.61 -12.57 -2.36
CA VAL A 143 -16.03 -12.18 -3.72
C VAL A 143 -16.00 -13.38 -4.69
N VAL A 144 -14.94 -14.21 -4.61
CA VAL A 144 -14.79 -15.37 -5.48
C VAL A 144 -15.74 -16.50 -5.05
N SER A 145 -15.93 -16.71 -3.76
CA SER A 145 -16.82 -17.74 -3.20
C SER A 145 -18.27 -17.58 -3.62
N ARG A 146 -18.73 -16.34 -3.82
CA ARG A 146 -20.08 -16.04 -4.36
C ARG A 146 -20.31 -16.61 -5.76
N LYS A 147 -19.23 -16.85 -6.52
CA LYS A 147 -19.30 -17.46 -7.87
C LYS A 147 -19.01 -18.96 -7.84
N ASN A 148 -18.05 -19.38 -7.03
CA ASN A 148 -17.64 -20.78 -6.91
C ASN A 148 -16.93 -21.00 -5.55
N LEU A 149 -17.53 -21.82 -4.70
CA LEU A 149 -17.01 -22.11 -3.35
C LEU A 149 -15.62 -22.75 -3.35
N LEU A 150 -15.34 -23.64 -4.31
CA LEU A 150 -14.03 -24.30 -4.39
C LEU A 150 -12.94 -23.32 -4.80
N LEU A 151 -13.21 -22.49 -5.80
CA LEU A 151 -12.29 -21.42 -6.22
C LEU A 151 -12.07 -20.41 -5.09
N GLY A 152 -13.11 -20.07 -4.32
CA GLY A 152 -13.00 -19.21 -3.16
C GLY A 152 -12.02 -19.75 -2.10
N LYS A 153 -12.12 -21.05 -1.78
CA LYS A 153 -11.19 -21.69 -0.83
C LYS A 153 -9.74 -21.69 -1.32
N ILE A 154 -9.52 -21.99 -2.60
CA ILE A 154 -8.18 -21.96 -3.22
C ILE A 154 -7.61 -20.54 -3.18
N THR A 155 -8.43 -19.55 -3.52
CA THR A 155 -8.08 -18.14 -3.49
C THR A 155 -7.71 -17.68 -2.07
N LYS A 156 -8.53 -18.05 -1.07
CA LYS A 156 -8.24 -17.75 0.33
C LYS A 156 -6.89 -18.30 0.75
N TYR A 157 -6.63 -19.58 0.50
CA TYR A 157 -5.37 -20.23 0.88
C TYR A 157 -4.17 -19.54 0.22
N PHE A 158 -4.26 -19.24 -1.07
CA PHE A 158 -3.20 -18.58 -1.82
C PHE A 158 -2.90 -17.16 -1.27
N PHE A 159 -3.93 -16.35 -1.06
CA PHE A 159 -3.73 -14.99 -0.53
C PHE A 159 -3.33 -14.98 0.94
N SER A 160 -3.83 -15.91 1.76
CA SER A 160 -3.35 -16.04 3.15
C SER A 160 -1.86 -16.40 3.21
N PHE A 161 -1.38 -17.24 2.29
CA PHE A 161 0.06 -17.52 2.17
C PHE A 161 0.86 -16.28 1.77
N LEU A 162 0.36 -15.47 0.83
CA LEU A 162 1.00 -14.22 0.43
C LEU A 162 1.01 -13.19 1.56
N ASP A 163 -0.11 -13.04 2.28
CA ASP A 163 -0.22 -12.17 3.45
C ASP A 163 0.79 -12.58 4.53
N ALA A 164 0.84 -13.87 4.88
CA ALA A 164 1.78 -14.38 5.87
C ALA A 164 3.23 -14.09 5.48
N ARG A 165 3.59 -14.34 4.22
CA ARG A 165 4.95 -14.08 3.74
C ARG A 165 5.30 -12.58 3.72
N LEU A 166 4.34 -11.73 3.33
CA LEU A 166 4.52 -10.28 3.35
C LEU A 166 4.73 -9.77 4.78
N LEU A 167 3.88 -10.20 5.70
CA LEU A 167 3.86 -9.69 7.07
C LEU A 167 5.04 -10.21 7.89
N SER A 168 5.40 -11.50 7.76
CA SER A 168 6.58 -12.06 8.45
C SER A 168 7.92 -11.51 7.93
N GLY A 169 7.97 -11.00 6.71
CA GLY A 169 9.19 -10.40 6.15
C GLY A 169 9.32 -8.90 6.44
N ALA A 170 8.32 -8.27 7.04
CA ALA A 170 8.34 -6.85 7.35
C ALA A 170 9.21 -6.56 8.60
N SER A 171 9.88 -5.42 8.61
CA SER A 171 10.62 -4.93 9.79
C SER A 171 9.69 -4.51 10.92
N GLY A 172 8.42 -4.25 10.61
CA GLY A 172 7.36 -3.97 11.55
C GLY A 172 6.01 -3.86 10.82
N VAL A 173 4.94 -4.09 11.57
CA VAL A 173 3.56 -4.00 11.07
C VAL A 173 2.73 -3.21 12.06
N ASN A 174 2.01 -2.22 11.55
CA ASN A 174 0.98 -1.53 12.31
C ASN A 174 -0.40 -2.08 11.94
N VAL A 175 -1.25 -2.31 12.92
CA VAL A 175 -2.61 -2.81 12.74
C VAL A 175 -3.64 -1.83 13.31
N VAL A 176 -4.84 -1.82 12.75
CA VAL A 176 -5.90 -0.89 13.18
C VAL A 176 -6.61 -1.34 14.47
N SER A 177 -6.48 -2.60 14.88
CA SER A 177 -7.06 -3.13 16.12
C SER A 177 -6.42 -4.46 16.53
N GLU A 178 -6.54 -4.82 17.81
CA GLU A 178 -6.10 -6.13 18.35
C GLU A 178 -6.72 -7.33 17.61
N GLY A 179 -7.92 -7.17 17.05
CA GLY A 179 -8.56 -8.23 16.27
C GLY A 179 -7.72 -8.68 15.07
N PHE A 180 -6.98 -7.77 14.43
CA PHE A 180 -6.05 -8.11 13.34
C PHE A 180 -4.87 -8.93 13.87
N TYR A 181 -4.28 -8.50 14.96
CA TYR A 181 -3.19 -9.22 15.63
C TYR A 181 -3.60 -10.66 15.94
N ASN A 182 -4.72 -10.83 16.64
CA ASN A 182 -5.24 -12.14 17.04
C ASN A 182 -5.56 -13.03 15.83
N TYR A 183 -6.11 -12.45 14.74
CA TYR A 183 -6.41 -13.16 13.51
C TYR A 183 -5.13 -13.74 12.89
N PHE A 184 -4.11 -12.92 12.67
CA PHE A 184 -2.88 -13.37 12.02
C PHE A 184 -2.04 -14.30 12.90
N GLN A 185 -2.02 -14.08 14.21
CA GLN A 185 -1.38 -14.98 15.16
C GLN A 185 -2.04 -16.38 15.14
N SER A 186 -3.37 -16.45 15.11
CA SER A 186 -4.10 -17.71 14.99
C SER A 186 -3.89 -18.41 13.65
N ALA A 187 -3.56 -17.64 12.59
CA ALA A 187 -3.19 -18.16 11.28
C ALA A 187 -1.70 -18.56 11.18
N GLY A 188 -0.94 -18.49 12.29
CA GLY A 188 0.46 -18.90 12.35
C GLY A 188 1.45 -17.88 11.80
N VAL A 189 1.05 -16.61 11.66
CA VAL A 189 1.97 -15.52 11.28
C VAL A 189 2.75 -15.11 12.52
N ASP A 190 4.07 -14.94 12.37
CA ASP A 190 4.89 -14.35 13.42
C ASP A 190 4.55 -12.85 13.57
N THR A 191 4.07 -12.49 14.74
CA THR A 191 3.63 -11.14 15.09
C THR A 191 4.53 -10.46 16.12
N SER A 192 5.73 -10.99 16.32
CA SER A 192 6.67 -10.51 17.36
C SER A 192 7.18 -9.08 17.12
N ASN A 193 7.10 -8.60 15.89
CA ASN A 193 7.55 -7.27 15.46
C ASN A 193 6.39 -6.31 15.09
N TRP A 194 5.17 -6.59 15.58
CA TRP A 194 3.97 -5.79 15.30
C TRP A 194 3.75 -4.70 16.34
#